data_1ccdca37e4b9f27fb9e3fbba0d0bca8c
#
_entry.id   1ccdca37e4b9f27fb9e3fbba0d0bca8c
#
_cell.length_a   1.000
_cell.length_b   1.000
_cell.length_c   1.000
_cell.angle_alpha   90.00
_cell.angle_beta   90.00
_cell.angle_gamma   90.00
#
_symmetry.space_group_name_H-M   'P 1'
#
loop_
_entity.id
_entity.type
_entity.pdbx_description
1 polymer ?
#
loop_
_entity_poly.entity_id
_entity_poly.type
_entity_poly.pdbx_seq_one_letter_code
_entity_poly.pdbx_strand_id
1 'polypeptide(L)'
;VECLQIVAAPEMMESEAFRTLRTALLLSNRENRKIVVSSSEPGDGKTTVLANLAAALAQSQKKTLLIDADLRRPGLTAMLGMRGVEGLTAVIHAERPVATVVVEHIRTSGLAGLDVLPSGPRPTNPAELLASTRFAELLAWAETVYDHVLVDSPPALAASDTAVIGRLVDGVVLVVQPAKNHRRALIRAGREAVRVARANA
;
A
#
# COMPACT_ATOMS: atom_id res chain seq x y z
N VAL A 1 -5.21 -6.65 -13.43
CA VAL A 1 -3.82 -6.98 -12.96
C VAL A 1 -2.92 -7.58 -14.02
N GLU A 2 -3.40 -7.77 -15.24
CA GLU A 2 -2.58 -8.26 -16.38
C GLU A 2 -1.35 -7.39 -16.66
N CYS A 3 -1.36 -6.12 -16.25
CA CYS A 3 -0.22 -5.22 -16.36
C CYS A 3 0.89 -5.49 -15.33
N LEU A 4 0.67 -6.38 -14.34
CA LEU A 4 1.67 -6.68 -13.33
C LEU A 4 2.70 -7.67 -13.85
N GLN A 5 3.99 -7.36 -13.68
CA GLN A 5 5.09 -8.16 -14.19
C GLN A 5 5.01 -9.62 -13.77
N ILE A 6 4.71 -9.88 -12.49
CA ILE A 6 4.64 -11.24 -11.94
C ILE A 6 3.49 -12.08 -12.52
N VAL A 7 2.48 -11.42 -13.09
CA VAL A 7 1.32 -12.06 -13.76
C VAL A 7 1.57 -12.19 -15.25
N ALA A 8 2.05 -11.12 -15.89
CA ALA A 8 2.25 -11.05 -17.34
C ALA A 8 3.45 -11.90 -17.81
N ALA A 9 4.50 -11.98 -17.01
CA ALA A 9 5.74 -12.68 -17.34
C ALA A 9 6.32 -13.42 -16.13
N PRO A 10 5.66 -14.49 -15.66
CA PRO A 10 6.00 -15.16 -14.39
C PRO A 10 7.39 -15.81 -14.37
N GLU A 11 7.95 -16.17 -15.54
CA GLU A 11 9.26 -16.82 -15.66
C GLU A 11 10.44 -15.84 -15.73
N MET A 12 10.16 -14.53 -15.76
CA MET A 12 11.22 -13.53 -15.85
C MET A 12 11.93 -13.30 -14.51
N MET A 13 13.19 -12.85 -14.58
CA MET A 13 14.02 -12.56 -13.40
C MET A 13 13.38 -11.51 -12.48
N GLU A 14 12.70 -10.52 -13.05
CA GLU A 14 11.98 -9.49 -12.31
C GLU A 14 10.85 -10.08 -11.46
N SER A 15 10.16 -11.09 -11.97
CA SER A 15 9.11 -11.81 -11.23
C SER A 15 9.68 -12.59 -10.06
N GLU A 16 10.87 -13.18 -10.22
CA GLU A 16 11.58 -13.87 -9.14
C GLU A 16 12.04 -12.88 -8.05
N ALA A 17 12.41 -11.66 -8.41
CA ALA A 17 12.73 -10.62 -7.44
C ALA A 17 11.53 -10.30 -6.52
N PHE A 18 10.30 -10.27 -7.04
CA PHE A 18 9.10 -10.07 -6.21
C PHE A 18 8.79 -11.27 -5.32
N ARG A 19 9.04 -12.50 -5.78
CA ARG A 19 8.93 -13.70 -4.93
C ARG A 19 9.95 -13.70 -3.80
N THR A 20 11.17 -13.27 -4.08
CA THR A 20 12.23 -13.10 -3.09
C THR A 20 11.85 -12.03 -2.06
N LEU A 21 11.34 -10.88 -2.50
CA LEU A 21 10.85 -9.82 -1.61
C LEU A 21 9.72 -10.32 -0.71
N ARG A 22 8.73 -11.04 -1.27
CA ARG A 22 7.67 -11.70 -0.49
C ARG A 22 8.26 -12.61 0.59
N THR A 23 9.21 -13.47 0.21
CA THR A 23 9.82 -14.42 1.15
C THR A 23 10.57 -13.69 2.26
N ALA A 24 11.34 -12.67 1.93
CA ALA A 24 12.03 -11.83 2.91
C ALA A 24 11.05 -11.15 3.86
N LEU A 25 9.93 -10.65 3.35
CA LEU A 25 8.87 -10.04 4.16
C LEU A 25 8.27 -11.04 5.15
N LEU A 26 7.90 -12.23 4.70
CA LEU A 26 7.28 -13.28 5.52
C LEU A 26 8.25 -13.83 6.59
N LEU A 27 9.55 -13.77 6.34
CA LEU A 27 10.60 -14.20 7.28
C LEU A 27 11.00 -13.10 8.26
N SER A 28 10.80 -11.84 7.95
CA SER A 28 11.27 -10.71 8.77
C SER A 28 10.53 -10.61 10.10
N ASN A 29 9.22 -10.75 10.11
CA ASN A 29 8.39 -10.86 11.30
C ASN A 29 7.03 -11.45 10.90
N ARG A 30 6.57 -12.50 11.59
CA ARG A 30 5.28 -13.15 11.32
C ARG A 30 4.06 -12.26 11.63
N GLU A 31 4.26 -11.22 12.43
CA GLU A 31 3.21 -10.25 12.82
C GLU A 31 3.04 -9.10 11.83
N ASN A 32 3.93 -8.97 10.83
CA ASN A 32 3.85 -7.92 9.81
C ASN A 32 2.71 -8.20 8.81
N ARG A 33 1.50 -7.84 9.18
CA ARG A 33 0.30 -8.05 8.36
C ARG A 33 -0.11 -6.78 7.61
N LYS A 34 0.03 -5.62 8.25
CA LYS A 34 -0.24 -4.30 7.67
C LYS A 34 1.07 -3.61 7.32
N ILE A 35 1.27 -3.30 6.06
CA ILE A 35 2.53 -2.75 5.56
C ILE A 35 2.24 -1.55 4.68
N VAL A 36 2.90 -0.43 4.96
CA VAL A 36 2.91 0.70 4.03
C VAL A 36 4.15 0.64 3.13
N VAL A 37 3.92 0.87 1.85
CA VAL A 37 5.01 1.01 0.87
C VAL A 37 5.11 2.47 0.43
N SER A 38 6.30 3.01 0.56
CA SER A 38 6.64 4.38 0.18
C SER A 38 7.93 4.42 -0.62
N SER A 39 8.34 5.59 -1.05
CA SER A 39 9.61 5.82 -1.76
C SER A 39 10.29 7.08 -1.27
N SER A 40 11.55 7.28 -1.67
CA SER A 40 12.28 8.52 -1.40
C SER A 40 11.66 9.67 -2.17
N GLU A 41 11.42 9.47 -3.47
CA GLU A 41 10.97 10.49 -4.42
C GLU A 41 9.86 9.96 -5.34
N PRO A 42 9.11 10.85 -5.98
CA PRO A 42 8.13 10.46 -6.99
C PRO A 42 8.81 9.71 -8.17
N GLY A 43 8.18 8.64 -8.64
CA GLY A 43 8.68 7.84 -9.77
C GLY A 43 9.76 6.84 -9.44
N ASP A 44 10.00 6.52 -8.16
CA ASP A 44 10.94 5.46 -7.73
C ASP A 44 10.37 4.04 -7.88
N GLY A 45 9.14 3.88 -8.36
CA GLY A 45 8.53 2.58 -8.61
C GLY A 45 7.76 1.98 -7.42
N LYS A 46 7.46 2.75 -6.36
CA LYS A 46 6.74 2.26 -5.16
C LYS A 46 5.46 1.48 -5.49
N THR A 47 4.59 2.06 -6.31
CA THR A 47 3.30 1.47 -6.71
C THR A 47 3.49 0.18 -7.50
N THR A 48 4.50 0.12 -8.39
CA THR A 48 4.84 -1.08 -9.15
C THR A 48 5.33 -2.19 -8.23
N VAL A 49 6.22 -1.88 -7.29
CA VAL A 49 6.73 -2.84 -6.30
C VAL A 49 5.60 -3.35 -5.41
N LEU A 50 4.77 -2.44 -4.89
CA LEU A 50 3.62 -2.78 -4.05
C LEU A 50 2.66 -3.75 -4.75
N ALA A 51 2.24 -3.41 -5.96
CA ALA A 51 1.24 -4.18 -6.69
C ALA A 51 1.75 -5.58 -7.08
N ASN A 52 3.02 -5.70 -7.49
CA ASN A 52 3.63 -7.00 -7.77
C ASN A 52 3.87 -7.82 -6.49
N LEU A 53 4.25 -7.19 -5.38
CA LEU A 53 4.37 -7.87 -4.08
C LEU A 53 3.01 -8.42 -3.61
N ALA A 54 1.93 -7.65 -3.76
CA ALA A 54 0.59 -8.10 -3.43
C ALA A 54 0.14 -9.29 -4.29
N ALA A 55 0.44 -9.25 -5.58
CA ALA A 55 0.17 -10.37 -6.48
C ALA A 55 1.00 -11.61 -6.08
N ALA A 56 2.26 -11.44 -5.69
CA ALA A 56 3.10 -12.54 -5.20
C ALA A 56 2.55 -13.18 -3.92
N LEU A 57 2.00 -12.37 -3.00
CA LEU A 57 1.34 -12.86 -1.78
C LEU A 57 0.07 -13.63 -2.12
N ALA A 58 -0.79 -13.09 -2.98
CA ALA A 58 -2.01 -13.75 -3.42
C ALA A 58 -1.73 -15.09 -4.12
N GLN A 59 -0.72 -15.16 -4.99
CA GLN A 59 -0.28 -16.40 -5.64
C GLN A 59 0.21 -17.46 -4.63
N SER A 60 0.63 -17.06 -3.43
CA SER A 60 0.96 -17.97 -2.33
C SER A 60 -0.24 -18.30 -1.41
N GLN A 61 -1.46 -18.12 -1.93
CA GLN A 61 -2.72 -18.39 -1.23
C GLN A 61 -2.95 -17.49 0.01
N LYS A 62 -2.33 -16.32 0.06
CA LYS A 62 -2.55 -15.31 1.09
C LYS A 62 -3.60 -14.30 0.64
N LYS A 63 -4.70 -14.21 1.39
CA LYS A 63 -5.74 -13.23 1.13
C LYS A 63 -5.20 -11.83 1.38
N THR A 64 -5.08 -11.03 0.33
CA THR A 64 -4.36 -9.76 0.34
C THR A 64 -5.27 -8.61 -0.07
N LEU A 65 -5.27 -7.52 0.69
CA LEU A 65 -5.92 -6.26 0.35
C LEU A 65 -4.87 -5.21 -0.05
N LEU A 66 -5.04 -4.62 -1.22
CA LEU A 66 -4.33 -3.41 -1.65
C LEU A 66 -5.17 -2.18 -1.37
N ILE A 67 -4.61 -1.16 -0.72
CA ILE A 67 -5.26 0.13 -0.46
C ILE A 67 -4.45 1.24 -1.13
N ASP A 68 -5.07 2.03 -2.01
CA ASP A 68 -4.45 3.24 -2.56
C ASP A 68 -4.69 4.42 -1.62
N ALA A 69 -3.72 4.70 -0.77
CA ALA A 69 -3.72 5.85 0.14
C ALA A 69 -2.85 7.02 -0.35
N ASP A 70 -2.29 6.96 -1.58
CA ASP A 70 -1.71 8.13 -2.23
C ASP A 70 -2.83 9.03 -2.82
N LEU A 71 -3.63 9.62 -1.92
CA LEU A 71 -4.79 10.46 -2.28
C LEU A 71 -4.40 11.72 -3.07
N ARG A 72 -3.09 12.03 -3.12
CA ARG A 72 -2.57 13.18 -3.89
C ARG A 72 -2.34 12.80 -5.35
N ARG A 73 -1.80 11.60 -5.60
CA ARG A 73 -1.48 11.05 -6.93
C ARG A 73 -1.76 9.55 -6.96
N PRO A 74 -3.04 9.14 -7.04
CA PRO A 74 -3.45 7.75 -6.89
C PRO A 74 -2.92 6.87 -8.03
N GLY A 75 -1.69 6.43 -7.88
CA GLY A 75 -0.95 5.67 -8.87
C GLY A 75 -1.46 4.25 -9.03
N LEU A 76 -1.80 3.60 -7.93
CA LEU A 76 -2.35 2.25 -7.91
C LEU A 76 -3.73 2.19 -8.58
N THR A 77 -4.62 3.12 -8.21
CA THR A 77 -5.95 3.29 -8.81
C THR A 77 -5.85 3.50 -10.32
N ALA A 78 -4.88 4.34 -10.76
CA ALA A 78 -4.66 4.58 -12.17
C ALA A 78 -4.09 3.36 -12.92
N MET A 79 -3.10 2.67 -12.31
CA MET A 79 -2.46 1.48 -12.86
C MET A 79 -3.46 0.35 -13.10
N LEU A 80 -4.43 0.18 -12.19
CA LEU A 80 -5.43 -0.87 -12.27
C LEU A 80 -6.70 -0.46 -13.07
N GLY A 81 -6.68 0.71 -13.73
CA GLY A 81 -7.81 1.16 -14.56
C GLY A 81 -9.06 1.58 -13.78
N MET A 82 -8.92 1.89 -12.47
CA MET A 82 -10.02 2.19 -11.55
C MET A 82 -10.25 3.70 -11.35
N ARG A 83 -9.80 4.55 -12.29
CA ARG A 83 -10.03 6.01 -12.20
C ARG A 83 -11.53 6.31 -12.22
N GLY A 84 -11.96 7.21 -11.33
CA GLY A 84 -13.36 7.61 -11.19
C GLY A 84 -14.22 6.64 -10.39
N VAL A 85 -13.64 5.52 -9.92
CA VAL A 85 -14.34 4.58 -9.02
C VAL A 85 -14.28 5.13 -7.59
N GLU A 86 -15.38 5.05 -6.86
CA GLU A 86 -15.41 5.33 -5.41
C GLU A 86 -14.56 4.30 -4.65
N GLY A 87 -13.98 4.73 -3.52
CA GLY A 87 -13.06 3.90 -2.76
C GLY A 87 -12.79 4.44 -1.36
N LEU A 88 -11.51 4.51 -0.97
CA LEU A 88 -11.06 4.88 0.37
C LEU A 88 -11.69 6.18 0.88
N THR A 89 -11.75 7.24 0.05
CA THR A 89 -12.35 8.52 0.46
C THR A 89 -13.83 8.40 0.79
N ALA A 90 -14.60 7.59 0.05
CA ALA A 90 -16.00 7.34 0.33
C ALA A 90 -16.18 6.56 1.66
N VAL A 91 -15.33 5.56 1.91
CA VAL A 91 -15.34 4.79 3.17
C VAL A 91 -15.07 5.70 4.38
N ILE A 92 -14.10 6.60 4.27
CA ILE A 92 -13.73 7.50 5.38
C ILE A 92 -14.82 8.55 5.64
N HIS A 93 -15.50 9.07 4.62
CA HIS A 93 -16.55 10.08 4.77
C HIS A 93 -17.91 9.51 5.21
N ALA A 94 -18.12 8.21 5.06
CA ALA A 94 -19.40 7.61 5.41
C ALA A 94 -19.67 7.62 6.92
N GLU A 95 -20.91 7.85 7.32
CA GLU A 95 -21.34 7.81 8.73
C GLU A 95 -21.67 6.39 9.21
N ARG A 96 -21.98 5.48 8.27
CA ARG A 96 -22.28 4.06 8.56
C ARG A 96 -21.02 3.32 9.06
N PRO A 97 -21.16 2.19 9.80
CA PRO A 97 -20.02 1.39 10.25
C PRO A 97 -19.05 1.03 9.11
N VAL A 98 -17.76 1.15 9.36
CA VAL A 98 -16.70 0.88 8.34
C VAL A 98 -16.87 -0.49 7.70
N ALA A 99 -17.14 -1.52 8.51
CA ALA A 99 -17.29 -2.89 8.05
C ALA A 99 -18.40 -3.09 7.00
N THR A 100 -19.45 -2.26 7.04
CA THR A 100 -20.53 -2.32 6.06
C THR A 100 -20.24 -1.51 4.81
N VAL A 101 -19.59 -0.37 4.95
CA VAL A 101 -19.31 0.52 3.82
C VAL A 101 -18.14 0.00 2.97
N VAL A 102 -17.09 -0.49 3.60
CA VAL A 102 -15.88 -0.87 2.89
C VAL A 102 -16.11 -1.98 1.87
N VAL A 103 -16.98 -2.95 2.18
CA VAL A 103 -17.30 -4.05 1.26
C VAL A 103 -18.01 -3.59 -0.01
N GLU A 104 -18.67 -2.44 0.03
CA GLU A 104 -19.32 -1.83 -1.15
C GLU A 104 -18.30 -1.20 -2.10
N HIS A 105 -17.12 -0.85 -1.58
CA HIS A 105 -16.06 -0.11 -2.31
C HIS A 105 -14.84 -0.95 -2.66
N ILE A 106 -14.66 -2.13 -2.05
CA ILE A 106 -13.63 -3.09 -2.45
C ILE A 106 -13.95 -3.63 -3.84
N ARG A 107 -12.92 -3.80 -4.65
CA ARG A 107 -12.99 -4.36 -6.00
C ARG A 107 -12.10 -5.58 -6.11
N THR A 108 -12.56 -6.60 -6.81
CA THR A 108 -11.72 -7.73 -7.18
C THR A 108 -10.69 -7.30 -8.22
N SER A 109 -9.46 -7.74 -8.07
CA SER A 109 -8.39 -7.42 -9.01
C SER A 109 -8.39 -8.27 -10.28
N GLY A 110 -9.17 -9.36 -10.29
CA GLY A 110 -9.10 -10.41 -11.31
C GLY A 110 -8.07 -11.50 -11.00
N LEU A 111 -7.25 -11.34 -9.97
CA LEU A 111 -6.35 -12.38 -9.42
C LEU A 111 -6.97 -12.93 -8.12
N ALA A 112 -7.13 -14.24 -8.05
CA ALA A 112 -7.69 -14.89 -6.88
C ALA A 112 -6.88 -14.55 -5.61
N GLY A 113 -7.59 -14.16 -4.54
CA GLY A 113 -6.98 -13.78 -3.28
C GLY A 113 -6.43 -12.34 -3.21
N LEU A 114 -6.60 -11.53 -4.28
CA LEU A 114 -6.17 -10.13 -4.30
C LEU A 114 -7.36 -9.20 -4.54
N ASP A 115 -7.69 -8.42 -3.52
CA ASP A 115 -8.69 -7.37 -3.58
C ASP A 115 -8.04 -5.99 -3.51
N VAL A 116 -8.75 -4.97 -4.01
CA VAL A 116 -8.27 -3.59 -4.12
C VAL A 116 -9.31 -2.63 -3.56
N LEU A 117 -8.87 -1.72 -2.70
CA LEU A 117 -9.61 -0.52 -2.34
C LEU A 117 -8.98 0.68 -3.05
N PRO A 118 -9.58 1.19 -4.15
CA PRO A 118 -9.06 2.35 -4.87
C PRO A 118 -9.15 3.60 -4.00
N SER A 119 -8.42 4.65 -4.37
CA SER A 119 -8.40 5.92 -3.61
C SER A 119 -9.76 6.61 -3.50
N GLY A 120 -10.57 6.49 -4.53
CA GLY A 120 -11.76 7.33 -4.71
C GLY A 120 -11.41 8.72 -5.27
N PRO A 121 -12.39 9.65 -5.27
CA PRO A 121 -12.19 11.04 -5.66
C PRO A 121 -11.14 11.74 -4.79
N ARG A 122 -10.38 12.66 -5.39
CA ARG A 122 -9.33 13.39 -4.69
C ARG A 122 -9.92 14.33 -3.63
N PRO A 123 -9.57 14.18 -2.35
CA PRO A 123 -10.06 15.05 -1.29
C PRO A 123 -9.28 16.36 -1.20
N THR A 124 -9.83 17.35 -0.49
CA THR A 124 -9.16 18.63 -0.22
C THR A 124 -8.02 18.50 0.81
N ASN A 125 -8.19 17.64 1.82
CA ASN A 125 -7.27 17.45 2.96
C ASN A 125 -6.87 15.97 3.16
N PRO A 126 -6.00 15.44 2.28
CA PRO A 126 -5.58 14.04 2.34
C PRO A 126 -5.01 13.60 3.70
N ALA A 127 -4.11 14.41 4.28
CA ALA A 127 -3.44 14.05 5.54
C ALA A 127 -4.42 13.93 6.73
N GLU A 128 -5.44 14.79 6.81
CA GLU A 128 -6.45 14.76 7.85
C GLU A 128 -7.34 13.50 7.73
N LEU A 129 -7.70 13.14 6.50
CA LEU A 129 -8.47 11.91 6.25
C LEU A 129 -7.70 10.67 6.70
N LEU A 130 -6.41 10.59 6.37
CA LEU A 130 -5.56 9.47 6.76
C LEU A 130 -5.24 9.46 8.27
N ALA A 131 -5.33 10.62 8.95
CA ALA A 131 -5.19 10.73 10.40
C ALA A 131 -6.51 10.44 11.16
N SER A 132 -7.61 10.24 10.48
CA SER A 132 -8.91 10.03 11.10
C SER A 132 -9.03 8.67 11.80
N THR A 133 -9.88 8.60 12.82
CA THR A 133 -10.23 7.32 13.47
C THR A 133 -10.84 6.33 12.49
N ARG A 134 -11.55 6.82 11.48
CA ARG A 134 -12.17 6.01 10.42
C ARG A 134 -11.14 5.23 9.61
N PHE A 135 -10.00 5.84 9.29
CA PHE A 135 -8.92 5.12 8.59
C PHE A 135 -8.29 4.05 9.49
N ALA A 136 -8.12 4.32 10.78
CA ALA A 136 -7.65 3.32 11.74
C ALA A 136 -8.64 2.15 11.89
N GLU A 137 -9.94 2.43 11.97
CA GLU A 137 -11.00 1.41 11.98
C GLU A 137 -11.00 0.56 10.70
N LEU A 138 -10.75 1.17 9.53
CA LEU A 138 -10.61 0.46 8.26
C LEU A 138 -9.46 -0.54 8.31
N LEU A 139 -8.28 -0.12 8.77
CA LEU A 139 -7.11 -1.00 8.86
C LEU A 139 -7.32 -2.12 9.88
N ALA A 140 -7.97 -1.83 11.02
CA ALA A 140 -8.32 -2.83 12.02
C ALA A 140 -9.33 -3.86 11.47
N TRP A 141 -10.35 -3.41 10.74
CA TRP A 141 -11.29 -4.31 10.07
C TRP A 141 -10.56 -5.16 9.01
N ALA A 142 -9.73 -4.55 8.17
CA ALA A 142 -9.02 -5.25 7.11
C ALA A 142 -8.16 -6.39 7.64
N GLU A 143 -7.52 -6.22 8.79
CA GLU A 143 -6.71 -7.22 9.48
C GLU A 143 -7.53 -8.44 9.94
N THR A 144 -8.83 -8.29 10.17
CA THR A 144 -9.70 -9.42 10.52
C THR A 144 -10.11 -10.27 9.32
N VAL A 145 -10.02 -9.73 8.11
CA VAL A 145 -10.54 -10.34 6.88
C VAL A 145 -9.42 -10.84 5.95
N TYR A 146 -8.24 -10.16 5.97
CA TYR A 146 -7.12 -10.42 5.09
C TYR A 146 -5.89 -10.90 5.86
N ASP A 147 -5.09 -11.77 5.24
CA ASP A 147 -3.79 -12.18 5.77
C ASP A 147 -2.79 -11.04 5.71
N HIS A 148 -2.84 -10.24 4.64
CA HIS A 148 -1.98 -9.07 4.43
C HIS A 148 -2.76 -7.85 3.92
N VAL A 149 -2.42 -6.69 4.44
CA VAL A 149 -2.94 -5.38 4.01
C VAL A 149 -1.76 -4.53 3.56
N LEU A 150 -1.70 -4.22 2.28
CA LEU A 150 -0.64 -3.41 1.69
C LEU A 150 -1.19 -2.03 1.31
N VAL A 151 -0.54 -0.98 1.81
CA VAL A 151 -0.99 0.41 1.64
C VAL A 151 -0.01 1.18 0.76
N ASP A 152 -0.47 1.67 -0.39
CA ASP A 152 0.30 2.63 -1.21
C ASP A 152 0.25 4.02 -0.58
N SER A 153 1.38 4.68 -0.45
CA SER A 153 1.47 6.02 0.14
C SER A 153 2.28 6.96 -0.73
N PRO A 154 2.14 8.28 -0.60
CA PRO A 154 3.03 9.22 -1.27
C PRO A 154 4.49 9.03 -0.86
N PRO A 155 5.46 9.58 -1.61
CA PRO A 155 6.87 9.54 -1.22
C PRO A 155 7.10 10.15 0.16
N ALA A 156 7.90 9.46 1.01
CA ALA A 156 8.12 9.82 2.41
C ALA A 156 8.69 11.23 2.62
N LEU A 157 9.46 11.75 1.64
CA LEU A 157 10.02 13.10 1.70
C LEU A 157 9.08 14.17 1.12
N ALA A 158 8.00 13.77 0.44
CA ALA A 158 7.09 14.69 -0.23
C ALA A 158 5.85 15.07 0.60
N ALA A 159 5.45 14.21 1.55
CA ALA A 159 4.24 14.42 2.34
C ALA A 159 4.32 13.73 3.72
N SER A 160 3.64 14.31 4.70
CA SER A 160 3.49 13.72 6.04
C SER A 160 2.58 12.49 6.08
N ASP A 161 1.85 12.23 5.01
CA ASP A 161 0.85 11.17 4.90
C ASP A 161 1.45 9.79 5.22
N THR A 162 2.66 9.50 4.73
CA THR A 162 3.38 8.25 5.04
C THR A 162 3.69 8.10 6.52
N ALA A 163 4.03 9.19 7.21
CA ALA A 163 4.29 9.17 8.64
C ALA A 163 3.01 8.92 9.45
N VAL A 164 1.88 9.43 8.97
CA VAL A 164 0.56 9.20 9.58
C VAL A 164 0.15 7.74 9.42
N ILE A 165 0.19 7.21 8.18
CA ILE A 165 -0.14 5.81 7.89
C ILE A 165 0.78 4.86 8.67
N GLY A 166 2.07 5.17 8.72
CA GLY A 166 3.07 4.34 9.35
C GLY A 166 2.86 4.10 10.84
N ARG A 167 2.09 4.96 11.52
CA ARG A 167 1.67 4.75 12.92
C ARG A 167 0.55 3.74 13.11
N LEU A 168 -0.07 3.30 12.03
CA LEU A 168 -1.24 2.42 12.03
C LEU A 168 -0.93 1.05 11.44
N VAL A 169 0.31 0.84 10.97
CA VAL A 169 0.75 -0.38 10.30
C VAL A 169 1.93 -1.01 11.02
N ASP A 170 2.21 -2.28 10.74
CA ASP A 170 3.24 -3.07 11.43
C ASP A 170 4.63 -2.87 10.82
N GLY A 171 4.69 -2.40 9.57
CA GLY A 171 5.96 -2.21 8.87
C GLY A 171 5.93 -1.19 7.74
N VAL A 172 7.13 -0.71 7.40
CA VAL A 172 7.34 0.23 6.29
C VAL A 172 8.33 -0.37 5.31
N VAL A 173 7.95 -0.48 4.04
CA VAL A 173 8.85 -0.81 2.94
C VAL A 173 9.20 0.48 2.19
N LEU A 174 10.49 0.81 2.17
CA LEU A 174 10.99 1.98 1.45
C LEU A 174 11.62 1.55 0.12
N VAL A 175 10.96 1.93 -0.97
CA VAL A 175 11.47 1.72 -2.34
C VAL A 175 12.45 2.83 -2.70
N VAL A 176 13.63 2.45 -3.19
CA VAL A 176 14.68 3.36 -3.60
C VAL A 176 15.21 2.99 -4.98
N GLN A 177 15.59 3.99 -5.77
CA GLN A 177 16.20 3.81 -7.08
C GLN A 177 17.67 4.28 -7.03
N PRO A 178 18.64 3.37 -6.88
CA PRO A 178 20.05 3.73 -6.61
C PRO A 178 20.67 4.67 -7.65
N ALA A 179 20.30 4.51 -8.92
CA ALA A 179 20.83 5.35 -10.00
C ALA A 179 20.24 6.78 -10.04
N LYS A 180 19.10 7.01 -9.36
CA LYS A 180 18.35 8.29 -9.36
C LYS A 180 18.47 9.03 -8.04
N ASN A 181 18.31 8.32 -6.92
CA ASN A 181 18.22 8.95 -5.62
C ASN A 181 19.62 9.29 -5.06
N HIS A 182 19.80 10.54 -4.66
CA HIS A 182 21.03 10.95 -4.00
C HIS A 182 21.17 10.35 -2.60
N ARG A 183 22.40 9.99 -2.20
CA ARG A 183 22.69 9.39 -0.88
C ARG A 183 22.06 10.15 0.30
N ARG A 184 22.02 11.48 0.26
CA ARG A 184 21.41 12.30 1.32
C ARG A 184 19.89 12.10 1.40
N ALA A 185 19.21 11.98 0.27
CA ALA A 185 17.77 11.69 0.22
C ALA A 185 17.47 10.30 0.79
N LEU A 186 18.27 9.30 0.44
CA LEU A 186 18.13 7.94 0.96
C LEU A 186 18.30 7.87 2.48
N ILE A 187 19.33 8.52 3.02
CA ILE A 187 19.56 8.58 4.48
C ILE A 187 18.37 9.26 5.18
N ARG A 188 17.86 10.36 4.63
CA ARG A 188 16.74 11.10 5.20
C ARG A 188 15.43 10.27 5.15
N ALA A 189 15.12 9.66 4.02
CA ALA A 189 13.94 8.80 3.86
C ALA A 189 14.02 7.57 4.78
N GLY A 190 15.18 6.93 4.88
CA GLY A 190 15.42 5.82 5.79
C GLY A 190 15.24 6.20 7.26
N ARG A 191 15.74 7.36 7.69
CA ARG A 191 15.52 7.87 9.05
C ARG A 191 14.04 8.12 9.34
N GLU A 192 13.31 8.66 8.38
CA GLU A 192 11.87 8.89 8.52
C GLU A 192 11.11 7.56 8.63
N ALA A 193 11.41 6.58 7.79
CA ALA A 193 10.82 5.25 7.85
C ALA A 193 11.07 4.56 9.20
N VAL A 194 12.32 4.63 9.72
CA VAL A 194 12.67 4.08 11.04
C VAL A 194 11.96 4.82 12.17
N ARG A 195 11.85 6.15 12.09
CA ARG A 195 11.12 6.96 13.10
C ARG A 195 9.67 6.55 13.18
N VAL A 196 9.05 6.31 12.03
CA VAL A 196 7.67 5.87 11.91
C VAL A 196 7.49 4.47 12.49
N ALA A 197 8.34 3.52 12.12
CA ALA A 197 8.28 2.14 12.61
C ALA A 197 8.48 2.04 14.14
N ARG A 198 9.38 2.85 14.72
CA ARG A 198 9.64 2.86 16.18
C ARG A 198 8.53 3.50 17.01
N ALA A 199 7.63 4.27 16.41
CA ALA A 199 6.50 4.85 17.14
C ALA A 199 5.42 3.81 17.46
N ASN A 200 5.53 2.59 16.94
CA ASN A 200 4.58 1.48 17.11
C ASN A 200 5.14 0.34 17.98
N ALA A 201 6.41 0.43 18.40
CA ALA A 201 7.06 -0.54 19.29
C ALA A 201 7.02 -0.05 20.74
#